data_c53da3d37aa14a25443183ea08743ebf
#
_entry.id   c53da3d37aa14a25443183ea08743ebf
#
_cell.length_a   1.000
_cell.length_b   1.000
_cell.length_c   1.000
_cell.angle_alpha   90.00
_cell.angle_beta   90.00
_cell.angle_gamma   90.00
#
_symmetry.space_group_name_H-M   'P 1'
#
loop_
_entity.id
_entity.type
_entity.pdbx_description
1 polymer ?
#
loop_
_entity_poly.entity_id
_entity_poly.type
_entity_poly.pdbx_seq_one_letter_code
_entity_poly.pdbx_strand_id
1 'polypeptide(L)'
;IHQIEIGSTKGLQQIHHYLFNGLYEFAGKIREQNISKGHFRFANALYLKEALGKIEQMPEDTFENIINKYVEMNIAHPFLEGNGRSTRIWLDLVLKKNLGKVVNWQNVDKTQYLQAIERSPINDLEIRFLLQANLTDDVNNREIIFKGIEQSYYYEGYEKE
;
A
#
# COMPACT_ATOMS: atom_id res chain seq x y z
N ILE A 1 7.46 10.57 13.84
CA ILE A 1 6.25 10.55 13.07
C ILE A 1 6.31 11.45 11.85
N HIS A 2 6.79 12.64 12.07
CA HIS A 2 6.94 13.61 11.02
C HIS A 2 8.18 13.33 10.18
N GLN A 3 8.89 12.29 10.52
CA GLN A 3 10.14 11.91 9.88
C GLN A 3 9.99 10.69 8.97
N ILE A 4 8.76 10.39 8.55
CA ILE A 4 8.53 9.26 7.66
C ILE A 4 9.12 9.56 6.29
N GLU A 5 9.99 8.67 5.82
CA GLU A 5 10.52 8.76 4.46
C GLU A 5 9.44 8.40 3.46
N ILE A 6 9.41 9.12 2.37
CA ILE A 6 8.36 8.93 1.37
C ILE A 6 8.91 8.11 0.20
N GLY A 7 8.21 7.01 -0.12
CA GLY A 7 8.54 6.17 -1.27
C GLY A 7 9.64 5.17 -1.06
N SER A 8 10.19 5.07 0.15
CA SER A 8 11.25 4.11 0.44
C SER A 8 10.72 2.91 1.24
N THR A 9 11.50 1.84 1.28
CA THR A 9 11.20 0.69 2.12
C THR A 9 11.21 1.10 3.60
N LYS A 10 12.18 1.93 3.98
CA LYS A 10 12.27 2.43 5.35
C LYS A 10 11.02 3.21 5.73
N GLY A 11 10.51 4.04 4.82
CA GLY A 11 9.28 4.78 5.07
C GLY A 11 8.09 3.85 5.28
N LEU A 12 7.99 2.80 4.49
CA LEU A 12 6.93 1.80 4.65
C LEU A 12 7.06 1.09 6.00
N GLN A 13 8.26 0.73 6.40
CA GLN A 13 8.50 0.13 7.72
C GLN A 13 8.11 1.08 8.86
N GLN A 14 8.39 2.37 8.70
CA GLN A 14 8.00 3.38 9.69
C GLN A 14 6.47 3.45 9.83
N ILE A 15 5.76 3.43 8.72
CA ILE A 15 4.29 3.43 8.71
C ILE A 15 3.77 2.19 9.41
N HIS A 16 4.30 1.03 9.05
CA HIS A 16 3.87 -0.25 9.63
C HIS A 16 4.12 -0.27 11.14
N HIS A 17 5.29 0.19 11.55
CA HIS A 17 5.62 0.27 12.97
C HIS A 17 4.64 1.18 13.71
N TYR A 18 4.36 2.35 13.14
CA TYR A 18 3.44 3.31 13.74
C TYR A 18 2.04 2.72 13.94
N LEU A 19 1.54 2.01 12.93
CA LEU A 19 0.20 1.43 12.98
C LEU A 19 0.09 0.25 13.94
N PHE A 20 1.12 -0.56 14.03
CA PHE A 20 1.02 -1.88 14.68
C PHE A 20 1.91 -2.05 15.89
N ASN A 21 2.63 -1.03 16.31
CA ASN A 21 3.45 -1.08 17.51
C ASN A 21 2.56 -1.38 18.72
N GLY A 22 2.92 -2.43 19.47
CA GLY A 22 2.13 -2.88 20.60
C GLY A 22 1.04 -3.89 20.22
N LEU A 23 0.75 -4.05 18.92
CA LEU A 23 -0.22 -5.04 18.45
C LEU A 23 0.49 -6.28 17.89
N TYR A 24 1.55 -6.07 17.11
CA TYR A 24 2.36 -7.16 16.57
C TYR A 24 3.81 -6.99 17.00
N GLU A 25 4.45 -8.10 17.39
CA GLU A 25 5.87 -8.09 17.69
C GLU A 25 6.72 -7.76 16.47
N PHE A 26 6.20 -8.09 15.29
CA PHE A 26 6.92 -7.84 14.02
C PHE A 26 6.63 -6.45 13.43
N ALA A 27 6.00 -5.54 14.17
CA ALA A 27 5.70 -4.20 13.66
C ALA A 27 6.95 -3.53 13.09
N GLY A 28 6.88 -3.15 11.80
CA GLY A 28 8.00 -2.52 11.11
C GLY A 28 9.11 -3.45 10.64
N LYS A 29 8.94 -4.76 10.81
CA LYS A 29 9.98 -5.73 10.44
C LYS A 29 9.61 -6.47 9.16
N ILE A 30 10.56 -6.54 8.23
CA ILE A 30 10.38 -7.28 6.99
C ILE A 30 10.31 -8.77 7.30
N ARG A 31 9.36 -9.47 6.70
CA ARG A 31 9.17 -10.90 6.94
C ARG A 31 10.31 -11.75 6.44
N GLU A 32 10.50 -12.89 7.08
CA GLU A 32 11.47 -13.87 6.67
C GLU A 32 10.81 -15.17 6.25
N GLN A 33 9.47 -15.19 6.18
CA GLN A 33 8.69 -16.36 5.80
C GLN A 33 7.95 -16.06 4.50
N ASN A 34 7.73 -17.10 3.70
CA ASN A 34 6.87 -17.01 2.54
C ASN A 34 5.42 -16.92 2.99
N ILE A 35 4.63 -16.11 2.30
CA ILE A 35 3.21 -15.96 2.57
C ILE A 35 2.42 -16.03 1.27
N SER A 36 1.16 -16.43 1.39
CA SER A 36 0.26 -16.48 0.25
C SER A 36 -1.16 -16.13 0.71
N LYS A 37 -2.02 -15.79 -0.24
CA LYS A 37 -3.42 -15.51 0.01
C LYS A 37 -4.22 -16.21 -1.08
N GLY A 38 -4.99 -17.22 -0.67
CA GLY A 38 -5.67 -18.08 -1.63
C GLY A 38 -4.66 -18.78 -2.53
N HIS A 39 -4.78 -18.58 -3.83
CA HIS A 39 -3.85 -19.16 -4.81
C HIS A 39 -2.70 -18.22 -5.15
N PHE A 40 -2.72 -17.00 -4.66
CA PHE A 40 -1.68 -16.02 -4.98
C PHE A 40 -0.51 -16.14 -4.01
N ARG A 41 0.69 -16.29 -4.55
CA ARG A 41 1.92 -16.27 -3.78
C ARG A 41 2.59 -14.90 -3.90
N PHE A 42 2.86 -14.30 -2.77
CA PHE A 42 3.63 -13.06 -2.74
C PHE A 42 5.12 -13.34 -2.93
N ALA A 43 5.92 -12.31 -3.06
CA ALA A 43 7.35 -12.45 -3.32
C ALA A 43 8.01 -13.42 -2.34
N ASN A 44 8.90 -14.25 -2.85
CA ASN A 44 9.64 -15.21 -2.03
C ASN A 44 10.53 -14.44 -1.06
N ALA A 45 10.46 -14.79 0.23
CA ALA A 45 11.21 -14.12 1.28
C ALA A 45 12.71 -14.09 1.02
N LEU A 46 13.23 -15.11 0.36
CA LEU A 46 14.64 -15.21 0.03
C LEU A 46 15.12 -14.05 -0.85
N TYR A 47 14.27 -13.56 -1.74
CA TYR A 47 14.59 -12.50 -2.69
C TYR A 47 13.92 -11.18 -2.36
N LEU A 48 13.23 -11.13 -1.22
CA LEU A 48 12.39 -9.99 -0.88
C LEU A 48 13.21 -8.71 -0.72
N LYS A 49 14.36 -8.80 -0.08
CA LYS A 49 15.23 -7.62 0.12
C LYS A 49 15.67 -7.03 -1.21
N GLU A 50 16.04 -7.89 -2.16
CA GLU A 50 16.43 -7.45 -3.50
C GLU A 50 15.25 -6.81 -4.23
N ALA A 51 14.07 -7.43 -4.16
CA ALA A 51 12.86 -6.89 -4.76
C ALA A 51 12.52 -5.52 -4.20
N LEU A 52 12.61 -5.36 -2.88
CA LEU A 52 12.34 -4.07 -2.23
C LEU A 52 13.33 -2.99 -2.68
N GLY A 53 14.60 -3.36 -2.85
CA GLY A 53 15.60 -2.42 -3.36
C GLY A 53 15.26 -1.92 -4.76
N LYS A 54 14.77 -2.80 -5.63
CA LYS A 54 14.35 -2.43 -6.98
C LYS A 54 13.11 -1.54 -6.96
N ILE A 55 12.14 -1.87 -6.12
CA ILE A 55 10.92 -1.07 -5.99
C ILE A 55 11.25 0.35 -5.54
N GLU A 56 12.18 0.47 -4.60
CA GLU A 56 12.59 1.76 -4.07
C GLU A 56 13.14 2.68 -5.16
N GLN A 57 13.77 2.12 -6.19
CA GLN A 57 14.34 2.86 -7.31
C GLN A 57 13.33 3.20 -8.40
N MET A 58 12.13 2.68 -8.34
CA MET A 58 11.11 2.94 -9.36
C MET A 58 10.69 4.41 -9.35
N PRO A 59 10.42 5.00 -10.53
CA PRO A 59 10.09 6.43 -10.61
C PRO A 59 8.73 6.77 -10.00
N GLU A 60 8.58 8.01 -9.57
CA GLU A 60 7.38 8.55 -8.94
C GLU A 60 6.92 9.85 -9.62
N ASP A 61 7.33 10.11 -10.83
CA ASP A 61 7.11 11.40 -11.49
C ASP A 61 5.74 11.52 -12.17
N THR A 62 5.06 10.41 -12.42
CA THR A 62 3.71 10.41 -13.00
C THR A 62 2.79 9.51 -12.19
N PHE A 63 1.48 9.72 -12.34
CA PHE A 63 0.50 8.85 -11.70
C PHE A 63 0.71 7.38 -12.10
N GLU A 64 0.94 7.12 -13.40
CA GLU A 64 1.16 5.77 -13.89
C GLU A 64 2.38 5.12 -13.25
N ASN A 65 3.47 5.86 -13.12
CA ASN A 65 4.68 5.34 -12.48
C ASN A 65 4.46 5.06 -11.01
N ILE A 66 3.72 5.93 -10.31
CA ILE A 66 3.38 5.72 -8.90
C ILE A 66 2.54 4.47 -8.73
N ILE A 67 1.55 4.25 -9.61
CA ILE A 67 0.72 3.06 -9.53
C ILE A 67 1.53 1.79 -9.83
N ASN A 68 2.44 1.84 -10.81
CA ASN A 68 3.34 0.72 -11.07
C ASN A 68 4.13 0.35 -9.82
N LYS A 69 4.66 1.35 -9.14
CA LYS A 69 5.42 1.15 -7.91
C LYS A 69 4.55 0.55 -6.80
N TYR A 70 3.33 1.05 -6.68
CA TYR A 70 2.35 0.56 -5.71
C TYR A 70 2.01 -0.92 -5.97
N VAL A 71 1.76 -1.27 -7.24
CA VAL A 71 1.46 -2.66 -7.62
C VAL A 71 2.61 -3.58 -7.25
N GLU A 72 3.85 -3.18 -7.55
CA GLU A 72 5.02 -3.99 -7.21
C GLU A 72 5.18 -4.16 -5.70
N MET A 73 4.86 -3.13 -4.92
CA MET A 73 4.92 -3.23 -3.47
C MET A 73 3.84 -4.18 -2.94
N ASN A 74 2.67 -4.21 -3.57
CA ASN A 74 1.64 -5.18 -3.22
C ASN A 74 2.05 -6.62 -3.52
N ILE A 75 2.77 -6.83 -4.62
CA ILE A 75 3.31 -8.15 -4.96
C ILE A 75 4.36 -8.56 -3.94
N ALA A 76 5.22 -7.63 -3.55
CA ALA A 76 6.26 -7.87 -2.56
C ALA A 76 5.67 -8.26 -1.21
N HIS A 77 4.65 -7.54 -0.76
CA HIS A 77 3.94 -7.84 0.50
C HIS A 77 4.92 -8.08 1.64
N PRO A 78 5.66 -7.04 2.07
CA PRO A 78 6.87 -7.24 2.87
C PRO A 78 6.67 -7.63 4.32
N PHE A 79 5.46 -7.56 4.85
CA PHE A 79 5.19 -7.87 6.26
C PHE A 79 4.35 -9.12 6.39
N LEU A 80 4.34 -9.73 7.57
CA LEU A 80 3.49 -10.90 7.83
C LEU A 80 2.00 -10.56 7.81
N GLU A 81 1.65 -9.39 8.32
CA GLU A 81 0.28 -8.88 8.38
C GLU A 81 0.31 -7.37 8.22
N GLY A 82 -0.83 -6.78 7.84
CA GLY A 82 -0.96 -5.32 7.78
C GLY A 82 -0.37 -4.68 6.54
N ASN A 83 -0.05 -5.47 5.52
CA ASN A 83 0.53 -4.96 4.28
C ASN A 83 -0.40 -3.98 3.56
N GLY A 84 -1.66 -4.36 3.39
CA GLY A 84 -2.61 -3.52 2.65
C GLY A 84 -2.75 -2.15 3.29
N ARG A 85 -2.96 -2.13 4.59
CA ARG A 85 -3.16 -0.87 5.33
C ARG A 85 -1.95 0.04 5.23
N SER A 86 -0.78 -0.50 5.51
CA SER A 86 0.45 0.30 5.48
C SER A 86 0.80 0.73 4.05
N THR A 87 0.60 -0.12 3.07
CA THR A 87 0.92 0.19 1.68
C THR A 87 -0.03 1.24 1.10
N ARG A 88 -1.30 1.25 1.49
CA ARG A 88 -2.23 2.30 1.05
C ARG A 88 -1.84 3.67 1.60
N ILE A 89 -1.40 3.74 2.86
CA ILE A 89 -0.91 4.99 3.43
C ILE A 89 0.38 5.42 2.73
N TRP A 90 1.26 4.49 2.46
CA TRP A 90 2.51 4.74 1.73
C TRP A 90 2.22 5.34 0.34
N LEU A 91 1.23 4.77 -0.37
CA LEU A 91 0.79 5.28 -1.66
C LEU A 91 0.32 6.73 -1.56
N ASP A 92 -0.53 7.03 -0.57
CA ASP A 92 -1.04 8.38 -0.40
C ASP A 92 0.06 9.39 -0.12
N LEU A 93 1.09 9.01 0.64
CA LEU A 93 2.22 9.90 0.89
C LEU A 93 3.01 10.18 -0.39
N VAL A 94 3.21 9.16 -1.23
CA VAL A 94 3.89 9.32 -2.51
C VAL A 94 3.08 10.22 -3.44
N LEU A 95 1.78 10.00 -3.52
CA LEU A 95 0.88 10.82 -4.34
C LEU A 95 0.87 12.28 -3.87
N LYS A 96 0.78 12.49 -2.56
CA LYS A 96 0.75 13.83 -2.00
C LYS A 96 2.03 14.59 -2.32
N LYS A 97 3.17 13.94 -2.15
CA LYS A 97 4.48 14.57 -2.39
C LYS A 97 4.66 14.94 -3.86
N ASN A 98 4.28 14.06 -4.78
CA ASN A 98 4.60 14.22 -6.19
C ASN A 98 3.50 14.89 -7.00
N LEU A 99 2.22 14.69 -6.64
CA LEU A 99 1.08 15.17 -7.41
C LEU A 99 0.16 16.11 -6.63
N GLY A 100 0.39 16.27 -5.34
CA GLY A 100 -0.49 17.07 -4.50
C GLY A 100 -1.89 16.49 -4.36
N LYS A 101 -2.03 15.18 -4.47
CA LYS A 101 -3.31 14.47 -4.40
C LYS A 101 -3.20 13.26 -3.50
N VAL A 102 -4.33 12.79 -3.01
CA VAL A 102 -4.44 11.50 -2.30
C VAL A 102 -5.68 10.77 -2.80
N VAL A 103 -5.77 9.49 -2.49
CA VAL A 103 -6.97 8.71 -2.83
C VAL A 103 -8.04 8.96 -1.77
N ASN A 104 -9.25 9.23 -2.21
CA ASN A 104 -10.40 9.29 -1.32
C ASN A 104 -10.94 7.87 -1.14
N TRP A 105 -10.33 7.12 -0.23
CA TRP A 105 -10.65 5.70 -0.01
C TRP A 105 -12.10 5.47 0.39
N GLN A 106 -12.75 6.47 0.97
CA GLN A 106 -14.14 6.38 1.34
C GLN A 106 -15.06 6.11 0.14
N ASN A 107 -14.67 6.66 -1.03
CA ASN A 107 -15.45 6.50 -2.26
C ASN A 107 -15.01 5.29 -3.10
N VAL A 108 -14.00 4.57 -2.67
CA VAL A 108 -13.54 3.38 -3.38
C VAL A 108 -14.35 2.18 -2.92
N ASP A 109 -15.02 1.52 -3.87
CA ASP A 109 -15.77 0.30 -3.56
C ASP A 109 -14.81 -0.83 -3.20
N LYS A 110 -15.06 -1.46 -2.06
CA LYS A 110 -14.19 -2.52 -1.54
C LYS A 110 -14.05 -3.69 -2.52
N THR A 111 -15.16 -4.18 -3.03
CA THR A 111 -15.15 -5.33 -3.94
C THR A 111 -14.39 -5.00 -5.21
N GLN A 112 -14.64 -3.83 -5.80
CA GLN A 112 -13.91 -3.40 -6.99
C GLN A 112 -12.42 -3.27 -6.71
N TYR A 113 -12.05 -2.70 -5.57
CA TYR A 113 -10.65 -2.53 -5.21
C TYR A 113 -9.93 -3.87 -5.07
N LEU A 114 -10.53 -4.81 -4.35
CA LEU A 114 -9.91 -6.11 -4.13
C LEU A 114 -9.74 -6.89 -5.44
N GLN A 115 -10.74 -6.82 -6.31
CA GLN A 115 -10.65 -7.46 -7.63
C GLN A 115 -9.57 -6.80 -8.48
N ALA A 116 -9.52 -5.48 -8.48
CA ALA A 116 -8.53 -4.73 -9.26
C ALA A 116 -7.11 -5.01 -8.80
N ILE A 117 -6.89 -5.04 -7.49
CA ILE A 117 -5.55 -5.29 -6.95
C ILE A 117 -5.13 -6.74 -7.17
N GLU A 118 -6.06 -7.67 -7.11
CA GLU A 118 -5.79 -9.08 -7.39
C GLU A 118 -5.33 -9.29 -8.84
N ARG A 119 -5.91 -8.55 -9.79
CA ARG A 119 -5.54 -8.64 -11.20
C ARG A 119 -4.31 -7.81 -11.56
N SER A 120 -3.93 -6.88 -10.71
CA SER A 120 -2.90 -5.90 -11.02
C SER A 120 -1.54 -6.48 -11.40
N PRO A 121 -1.11 -7.65 -10.89
CA PRO A 121 0.17 -8.22 -11.33
C PRO A 121 0.20 -8.57 -12.82
N ILE A 122 -0.95 -8.89 -13.40
CA ILE A 122 -1.06 -9.24 -14.81
C ILE A 122 -1.52 -8.05 -15.64
N ASN A 123 -2.51 -7.30 -15.14
CA ASN A 123 -3.07 -6.15 -15.83
C ASN A 123 -3.49 -5.11 -14.78
N ASP A 124 -2.82 -3.97 -14.79
CA ASP A 124 -3.03 -2.92 -13.80
C ASP A 124 -4.02 -1.84 -14.23
N LEU A 125 -4.70 -2.02 -15.35
CA LEU A 125 -5.64 -1.00 -15.85
C LEU A 125 -6.80 -0.77 -14.90
N GLU A 126 -7.35 -1.81 -14.33
CA GLU A 126 -8.49 -1.67 -13.40
C GLU A 126 -8.10 -0.86 -12.17
N ILE A 127 -6.98 -1.21 -11.51
CA ILE A 127 -6.56 -0.50 -10.32
C ILE A 127 -6.19 0.95 -10.66
N ARG A 128 -5.58 1.15 -11.81
CA ARG A 128 -5.21 2.48 -12.28
C ARG A 128 -6.43 3.37 -12.47
N PHE A 129 -7.44 2.88 -13.18
CA PHE A 129 -8.69 3.63 -13.40
C PHE A 129 -9.43 3.89 -12.10
N LEU A 130 -9.52 2.87 -11.26
CA LEU A 130 -10.26 2.99 -10.00
C LEU A 130 -9.66 4.06 -9.09
N LEU A 131 -8.35 4.05 -8.93
CA LEU A 131 -7.69 5.01 -8.07
C LEU A 131 -7.67 6.41 -8.68
N GLN A 132 -7.46 6.51 -9.99
CA GLN A 132 -7.47 7.80 -10.67
C GLN A 132 -8.84 8.49 -10.54
N ALA A 133 -9.92 7.75 -10.67
CA ALA A 133 -11.27 8.27 -10.55
C ALA A 133 -11.58 8.78 -9.14
N ASN A 134 -10.81 8.36 -8.15
CA ASN A 134 -11.04 8.69 -6.74
C ASN A 134 -9.94 9.55 -6.13
N LEU A 135 -9.12 10.19 -6.95
CA LEU A 135 -8.13 11.14 -6.44
C LEU A 135 -8.81 12.43 -5.99
N THR A 136 -8.27 13.04 -4.96
CA THR A 136 -8.75 14.32 -4.44
C THR A 136 -7.58 15.25 -4.14
N ASP A 137 -7.81 16.56 -4.31
CA ASP A 137 -6.85 17.60 -3.96
C ASP A 137 -6.87 17.93 -2.47
N ASP A 138 -7.84 17.40 -1.74
CA ASP A 138 -8.08 17.75 -0.34
C ASP A 138 -7.17 16.96 0.60
N VAL A 139 -5.87 17.16 0.41
CA VAL A 139 -4.82 16.35 1.03
C VAL A 139 -4.65 16.57 2.52
N ASN A 140 -5.20 17.68 3.05
CA ASN A 140 -5.08 18.01 4.46
C ASN A 140 -6.39 17.80 5.23
N ASN A 141 -7.39 17.23 4.59
CA ASN A 141 -8.67 16.96 5.24
C ASN A 141 -8.53 15.77 6.19
N ARG A 142 -8.60 16.04 7.49
CA ARG A 142 -8.46 15.01 8.51
C ARG A 142 -9.52 13.93 8.39
N GLU A 143 -10.74 14.30 7.99
CA GLU A 143 -11.82 13.37 7.82
C GLU A 143 -11.52 12.35 6.72
N ILE A 144 -10.98 12.80 5.60
CA ILE A 144 -10.60 11.92 4.48
C ILE A 144 -9.49 10.98 4.93
N ILE A 145 -8.47 11.49 5.61
CA ILE A 145 -7.37 10.67 6.10
C ILE A 145 -7.87 9.65 7.10
N PHE A 146 -8.71 10.08 8.04
CA PHE A 146 -9.25 9.22 9.08
C PHE A 146 -10.10 8.11 8.50
N LYS A 147 -10.95 8.44 7.54
CA LYS A 147 -11.80 7.44 6.88
C LYS A 147 -11.00 6.51 5.99
N GLY A 148 -9.90 6.97 5.43
CA GLY A 148 -8.98 6.10 4.71
C GLY A 148 -8.38 5.03 5.61
N ILE A 149 -8.01 5.40 6.82
CA ILE A 149 -7.50 4.45 7.81
C ILE A 149 -8.60 3.47 8.21
N GLU A 150 -9.83 3.94 8.46
CA GLU A 150 -10.96 3.08 8.78
C GLU A 150 -11.26 2.09 7.67
N GLN A 151 -11.27 2.53 6.42
CA GLN A 151 -11.49 1.65 5.28
C GLN A 151 -10.41 0.59 5.18
N SER A 152 -9.18 0.94 5.48
CA SER A 152 -8.08 -0.02 5.50
C SER A 152 -8.30 -1.11 6.54
N TYR A 153 -8.80 -0.75 7.72
CA TYR A 153 -9.19 -1.71 8.73
C TYR A 153 -10.30 -2.63 8.23
N TYR A 154 -11.29 -2.04 7.59
CA TYR A 154 -12.40 -2.81 7.05
C TYR A 154 -11.93 -3.83 6.03
N TYR A 155 -11.04 -3.44 5.12
CA TYR A 155 -10.48 -4.36 4.13
C TYR A 155 -9.73 -5.51 4.80
N GLU A 156 -8.88 -5.19 5.77
CA GLU A 156 -8.06 -6.19 6.45
C GLU A 156 -8.89 -7.11 7.34
N GLY A 157 -9.73 -6.53 8.18
CA GLY A 157 -10.55 -7.29 9.12
C GLY A 157 -11.49 -8.26 8.43
N TYR A 158 -12.04 -7.85 7.31
CA TYR A 158 -12.96 -8.67 6.55
C TYR A 158 -12.27 -9.88 5.92
N GLU A 159 -11.04 -9.70 5.48
CA GLU A 159 -10.30 -10.78 4.82
C GLU A 159 -9.90 -11.90 5.77
N LYS A 160 -9.85 -11.63 7.05
CA LYS A 160 -9.46 -12.64 8.04
C LYS A 160 -10.61 -13.55 8.44
N GLU A 161 -11.80 -13.19 8.12
CA GLU A 161 -12.96 -14.00 8.38
C GLU A 161 -13.27 -14.94 7.22
#